data_f21962599ca2621f0ec206f082dee7d6
#
_entry.id   f21962599ca2621f0ec206f082dee7d6
#
_cell.length_a   1.000
_cell.length_b   1.000
_cell.length_c   1.000
_cell.angle_alpha   90.00
_cell.angle_beta   90.00
_cell.angle_gamma   90.00
#
_symmetry.space_group_name_H-M   'P 1'
#
loop_
_entity.id
_entity.type
_entity.pdbx_description
1 polymer ?
#
loop_
_entity_poly.entity_id
_entity_poly.type
_entity_poly.pdbx_seq_one_letter_code
_entity_poly.pdbx_strand_id
1 'polypeptide(L)'
;MLKRMRLDVVGGVLIAAVMSVGTAFAQNVPVAPVPPALGTAKTVFISNAGVDAGLFPHPFSGEADRGYNQFYAMVKSWGRFELVNDPAQADLVFELQLHAPNGPQNADKTKGASDPLPMFRLTILDRKTHYILWALTESIEQANLQKTHDLNFDNALGLLGGDLKAVVSAAAH
;
A
#
# COMPACT_ATOMS: atom_id res chain seq x y z
N MET A 1 -30.12 -50.40 -68.52
CA MET A 1 -28.90 -50.40 -67.69
C MET A 1 -29.11 -49.45 -66.51
N LEU A 2 -29.59 -49.93 -65.37
CA LEU A 2 -29.85 -49.12 -64.16
C LEU A 2 -28.65 -49.22 -63.25
N LYS A 3 -27.97 -48.12 -62.99
CA LYS A 3 -26.87 -47.99 -62.08
C LYS A 3 -27.40 -47.53 -60.70
N ARG A 4 -27.37 -48.45 -59.76
CA ARG A 4 -27.80 -48.19 -58.35
C ARG A 4 -26.78 -47.32 -57.65
N MET A 5 -27.23 -46.17 -57.18
CA MET A 5 -26.49 -45.29 -56.30
C MET A 5 -26.63 -45.75 -54.84
N ARG A 6 -25.55 -46.09 -54.19
CA ARG A 6 -25.54 -46.40 -52.78
C ARG A 6 -25.39 -45.08 -51.98
N LEU A 7 -26.30 -44.89 -51.04
CA LEU A 7 -26.33 -43.79 -50.13
C LEU A 7 -25.51 -44.18 -48.89
N ASP A 8 -24.30 -43.67 -48.72
CA ASP A 8 -23.52 -43.87 -47.52
C ASP A 8 -23.95 -42.84 -46.46
N VAL A 9 -24.55 -43.36 -45.38
CA VAL A 9 -24.96 -42.62 -44.19
C VAL A 9 -23.70 -42.44 -43.34
N VAL A 10 -23.10 -41.23 -43.33
CA VAL A 10 -22.03 -40.86 -42.41
C VAL A 10 -22.70 -40.45 -41.11
N GLY A 11 -22.54 -41.28 -40.10
CA GLY A 11 -22.98 -41.02 -38.72
C GLY A 11 -22.09 -39.96 -38.07
N GLY A 12 -22.61 -38.75 -37.90
CA GLY A 12 -21.96 -37.70 -37.12
C GLY A 12 -22.06 -37.97 -35.61
N VAL A 13 -20.94 -38.20 -34.96
CA VAL A 13 -20.86 -38.30 -33.50
C VAL A 13 -20.82 -36.86 -32.97
N LEU A 14 -21.89 -36.44 -32.33
CA LEU A 14 -22.00 -35.18 -31.59
C LEU A 14 -21.29 -35.34 -30.22
N ILE A 15 -20.07 -34.83 -30.09
CA ILE A 15 -19.38 -34.73 -28.82
C ILE A 15 -19.87 -33.46 -28.08
N ALA A 16 -20.75 -33.67 -27.10
CA ALA A 16 -21.20 -32.60 -26.21
C ALA A 16 -20.06 -32.33 -25.19
N ALA A 17 -19.31 -31.23 -25.42
CA ALA A 17 -18.36 -30.71 -24.44
C ALA A 17 -19.13 -30.07 -23.27
N VAL A 18 -19.19 -30.77 -22.14
CA VAL A 18 -19.70 -30.21 -20.89
C VAL A 18 -18.64 -29.28 -20.34
N MET A 19 -18.80 -27.96 -20.55
CA MET A 19 -18.02 -26.94 -19.85
C MET A 19 -18.50 -26.85 -18.40
N SER A 20 -17.77 -27.49 -17.48
CA SER A 20 -17.92 -27.27 -16.05
C SER A 20 -17.42 -25.87 -15.72
N VAL A 21 -18.35 -24.92 -15.56
CA VAL A 21 -18.07 -23.60 -15.01
C VAL A 21 -17.75 -23.82 -13.52
N GLY A 22 -16.46 -23.90 -13.21
CA GLY A 22 -15.99 -23.89 -11.83
C GLY A 22 -16.33 -22.52 -11.22
N THR A 23 -17.34 -22.47 -10.37
CA THR A 23 -17.58 -21.31 -9.50
C THR A 23 -16.40 -21.20 -8.53
N ALA A 24 -15.45 -20.33 -8.82
CA ALA A 24 -14.44 -19.92 -7.88
C ALA A 24 -15.18 -19.20 -6.73
N PHE A 25 -15.38 -19.88 -5.62
CA PHE A 25 -15.79 -19.25 -4.38
C PHE A 25 -14.61 -18.35 -3.97
N ALA A 26 -14.71 -17.05 -4.21
CA ALA A 26 -13.86 -16.08 -3.57
C ALA A 26 -14.05 -16.27 -2.06
N GLN A 27 -13.06 -16.85 -1.41
CA GLN A 27 -13.05 -16.96 0.05
C GLN A 27 -13.01 -15.52 0.57
N ASN A 28 -14.10 -15.07 1.17
CA ASN A 28 -14.11 -13.84 1.96
C ASN A 28 -13.19 -14.07 3.15
N VAL A 29 -11.92 -13.71 3.00
CA VAL A 29 -11.00 -13.66 4.13
C VAL A 29 -11.54 -12.57 5.06
N PRO A 30 -11.86 -12.90 6.32
CA PRO A 30 -12.37 -11.90 7.24
C PRO A 30 -11.32 -10.80 7.41
N VAL A 31 -11.69 -9.57 7.08
CA VAL A 31 -10.84 -8.40 7.29
C VAL A 31 -10.78 -8.12 8.79
N ALA A 32 -9.56 -7.91 9.32
CA ALA A 32 -9.38 -7.56 10.72
C ALA A 32 -10.15 -6.27 11.06
N PRO A 33 -10.87 -6.23 12.20
CA PRO A 33 -11.61 -5.04 12.58
C PRO A 33 -10.67 -3.87 12.83
N VAL A 34 -11.02 -2.70 12.32
CA VAL A 34 -10.26 -1.46 12.56
C VAL A 34 -10.54 -1.00 14.01
N PRO A 35 -9.49 -0.69 14.80
CA PRO A 35 -9.67 -0.25 16.17
C PRO A 35 -10.50 1.03 16.26
N PRO A 36 -11.59 1.08 17.10
CA PRO A 36 -12.45 2.24 17.22
C PRO A 36 -11.73 3.52 17.65
N ALA A 37 -10.59 3.39 18.33
CA ALA A 37 -9.76 4.51 18.74
C ALA A 37 -9.34 5.40 17.56
N LEU A 38 -9.16 4.84 16.36
CA LEU A 38 -8.83 5.61 15.15
C LEU A 38 -9.97 6.53 14.72
N GLY A 39 -11.21 6.09 14.90
CA GLY A 39 -12.41 6.88 14.56
C GLY A 39 -12.80 7.91 15.63
N THR A 40 -12.48 7.66 16.91
CA THR A 40 -12.90 8.52 18.05
C THR A 40 -11.83 9.54 18.46
N ALA A 41 -10.57 9.33 18.11
CA ALA A 41 -9.47 10.25 18.40
C ALA A 41 -9.74 11.67 17.86
N LYS A 42 -9.32 12.68 18.60
CA LYS A 42 -9.44 14.09 18.23
C LYS A 42 -8.09 14.74 17.99
N THR A 43 -7.10 14.40 18.80
CA THR A 43 -5.77 15.01 18.78
C THR A 43 -4.71 14.03 18.29
N VAL A 44 -3.78 14.51 17.46
CA VAL A 44 -2.70 13.71 16.90
C VAL A 44 -1.37 14.45 17.03
N PHE A 45 -0.36 13.74 17.50
CA PHE A 45 1.03 14.14 17.40
C PHE A 45 1.66 13.41 16.20
N ILE A 46 2.34 14.15 15.31
CA ILE A 46 3.04 13.55 14.17
C ILE A 46 4.53 13.50 14.51
N SER A 47 5.07 12.28 14.56
CA SER A 47 6.47 11.98 14.83
C SER A 47 7.24 11.72 13.54
N ASN A 48 8.42 12.33 13.40
CA ASN A 48 9.38 11.97 12.36
C ASN A 48 10.23 10.79 12.86
N ALA A 49 9.90 9.57 12.39
CA ALA A 49 10.65 8.36 12.77
C ALA A 49 11.93 8.16 11.93
N GLY A 50 12.25 9.16 11.09
CA GLY A 50 13.51 9.22 10.37
C GLY A 50 13.45 8.68 8.94
N VAL A 51 14.61 8.71 8.33
CA VAL A 51 14.86 8.31 6.93
C VAL A 51 16.09 7.42 6.91
N ASP A 52 16.03 6.32 6.18
CA ASP A 52 17.19 5.46 6.00
C ASP A 52 18.29 6.17 5.19
N ALA A 53 19.54 5.89 5.54
CA ALA A 53 20.70 6.51 4.91
C ALA A 53 20.75 6.24 3.40
N GLY A 54 21.19 7.24 2.63
CA GLY A 54 21.41 7.11 1.19
C GLY A 54 20.17 7.36 0.32
N LEU A 55 19.05 7.82 0.90
CA LEU A 55 17.86 8.17 0.12
C LEU A 55 17.84 9.64 -0.32
N PHE A 56 18.61 10.49 0.35
CA PHE A 56 18.78 11.90 0.01
C PHE A 56 20.27 12.27 -0.11
N PRO A 57 20.63 13.18 -1.00
CA PRO A 57 19.81 13.84 -2.03
C PRO A 57 19.53 12.98 -3.27
N HIS A 58 19.90 11.71 -3.28
CA HIS A 58 19.65 10.74 -4.34
C HIS A 58 19.19 9.42 -3.74
N PRO A 59 18.16 8.74 -4.31
CA PRO A 59 17.45 9.06 -5.55
C PRO A 59 16.41 10.20 -5.43
N PHE A 60 16.10 10.69 -4.23
CA PHE A 60 15.11 11.75 -4.03
C PHE A 60 15.78 13.10 -3.83
N SER A 61 15.23 14.15 -4.46
CA SER A 61 15.72 15.53 -4.27
C SER A 61 15.21 16.13 -2.97
N GLY A 62 15.92 17.17 -2.50
CA GLY A 62 15.57 17.92 -1.30
C GLY A 62 16.23 17.37 -0.04
N GLU A 63 15.61 17.63 1.10
CA GLU A 63 16.13 17.30 2.42
C GLU A 63 15.43 16.06 2.99
N ALA A 64 16.06 15.40 3.98
CA ALA A 64 15.56 14.19 4.58
C ALA A 64 14.19 14.34 5.29
N ASP A 65 13.83 15.55 5.68
CA ASP A 65 12.54 15.86 6.30
C ASP A 65 11.41 16.17 5.31
N ARG A 66 11.68 16.13 3.98
CA ARG A 66 10.69 16.42 2.93
C ARG A 66 9.41 15.61 3.12
N GLY A 67 9.52 14.29 3.29
CA GLY A 67 8.35 13.42 3.47
C GLY A 67 7.54 13.78 4.72
N TYR A 68 8.23 14.04 5.83
CA TYR A 68 7.58 14.46 7.07
C TYR A 68 6.83 15.78 6.90
N ASN A 69 7.46 16.78 6.30
CA ASN A 69 6.86 18.11 6.13
C ASN A 69 5.62 18.05 5.20
N GLN A 70 5.69 17.27 4.12
CA GLN A 70 4.57 17.06 3.22
C GLN A 70 3.42 16.30 3.90
N PHE A 71 3.73 15.24 4.65
CA PHE A 71 2.73 14.46 5.40
C PHE A 71 2.05 15.33 6.46
N TYR A 72 2.82 16.11 7.23
CA TYR A 72 2.29 17.05 8.22
C TYR A 72 1.31 18.03 7.58
N ALA A 73 1.70 18.64 6.46
CA ALA A 73 0.83 19.57 5.73
C ALA A 73 -0.45 18.90 5.22
N MET A 74 -0.36 17.66 4.74
CA MET A 74 -1.49 16.88 4.26
C MET A 74 -2.48 16.55 5.38
N VAL A 75 -2.01 16.09 6.55
CA VAL A 75 -2.88 15.78 7.70
C VAL A 75 -3.50 17.05 8.26
N LYS A 76 -2.74 18.16 8.32
CA LYS A 76 -3.25 19.47 8.73
C LYS A 76 -4.35 19.96 7.78
N SER A 77 -4.13 19.84 6.48
CA SER A 77 -5.11 20.25 5.44
C SER A 77 -6.38 19.38 5.48
N TRP A 78 -6.26 18.11 5.85
CA TRP A 78 -7.42 17.22 6.00
C TRP A 78 -8.37 17.69 7.10
N GLY A 79 -7.85 18.27 8.20
CA GLY A 79 -8.65 18.89 9.24
C GLY A 79 -9.49 17.91 10.08
N ARG A 80 -9.24 16.59 9.97
CA ARG A 80 -9.94 15.58 10.77
C ARG A 80 -9.46 15.56 12.21
N PHE A 81 -8.19 15.91 12.44
CA PHE A 81 -7.53 15.90 13.73
C PHE A 81 -6.99 17.29 14.07
N GLU A 82 -7.01 17.61 15.34
CA GLU A 82 -6.21 18.71 15.89
C GLU A 82 -4.76 18.23 16.04
N LEU A 83 -3.81 18.91 15.39
CA LEU A 83 -2.39 18.59 15.50
C LEU A 83 -1.80 19.28 16.73
N VAL A 84 -1.23 18.48 17.62
CA VAL A 84 -0.57 18.96 18.84
C VAL A 84 0.95 18.86 18.72
N ASN A 85 1.68 19.77 19.38
CA ASN A 85 3.14 19.78 19.39
C ASN A 85 3.73 19.00 20.57
N ASP A 86 2.92 18.73 21.58
CA ASP A 86 3.30 17.93 22.76
C ASP A 86 2.65 16.54 22.63
N PRO A 87 3.44 15.46 22.52
CA PRO A 87 2.89 14.09 22.43
C PRO A 87 2.05 13.72 23.64
N ALA A 88 2.25 14.37 24.82
CA ALA A 88 1.46 14.11 26.02
C ALA A 88 -0.01 14.54 25.85
N GLN A 89 -0.30 15.46 24.93
CA GLN A 89 -1.64 15.97 24.67
C GLN A 89 -2.36 15.23 23.54
N ALA A 90 -1.69 14.28 22.88
CA ALA A 90 -2.25 13.53 21.79
C ALA A 90 -3.11 12.35 22.27
N ASP A 91 -4.14 12.02 21.49
CA ASP A 91 -4.84 10.74 21.59
C ASP A 91 -4.05 9.65 20.85
N LEU A 92 -3.56 9.99 19.66
CA LEU A 92 -2.78 9.10 18.80
C LEU A 92 -1.42 9.72 18.44
N VAL A 93 -0.46 8.85 18.20
CA VAL A 93 0.83 9.24 17.61
C VAL A 93 0.93 8.63 16.21
N PHE A 94 1.21 9.46 15.22
CA PHE A 94 1.48 9.05 13.85
C PHE A 94 2.99 9.12 13.61
N GLU A 95 3.63 7.97 13.52
CA GLU A 95 5.08 7.89 13.25
C GLU A 95 5.29 7.61 11.76
N LEU A 96 5.83 8.59 11.04
CA LEU A 96 6.21 8.46 9.63
C LEU A 96 7.69 8.16 9.50
N GLN A 97 8.00 7.10 8.76
CA GLN A 97 9.35 6.71 8.40
C GLN A 97 9.46 6.56 6.88
N LEU A 98 10.56 7.00 6.30
CA LEU A 98 10.97 6.61 4.95
C LEU A 98 12.03 5.52 5.07
N HIS A 99 11.67 4.32 4.68
CA HIS A 99 12.46 3.11 4.88
C HIS A 99 12.86 2.49 3.54
N ALA A 100 14.11 2.02 3.43
CA ALA A 100 14.61 1.24 2.29
C ALA A 100 15.06 -0.13 2.80
N PRO A 101 14.12 -1.09 2.98
CA PRO A 101 14.49 -2.41 3.46
C PRO A 101 15.45 -3.06 2.46
N ASN A 102 16.50 -3.70 2.98
CA ASN A 102 17.35 -4.55 2.15
C ASN A 102 16.45 -5.63 1.56
N GLY A 103 16.29 -5.61 0.24
CA GLY A 103 15.58 -6.65 -0.48
C GLY A 103 16.19 -8.03 -0.18
N PRO A 104 15.52 -9.12 -0.55
CA PRO A 104 16.05 -10.46 -0.35
C PRO A 104 17.46 -10.52 -0.97
N GLN A 105 18.44 -10.85 -0.14
CA GLN A 105 19.82 -11.01 -0.57
C GLN A 105 19.86 -12.14 -1.60
N ASN A 106 19.94 -11.78 -2.88
CA ASN A 106 20.10 -12.78 -3.92
C ASN A 106 21.59 -13.14 -3.97
N ALA A 107 21.94 -14.35 -3.58
CA ALA A 107 23.30 -14.87 -3.68
C ALA A 107 23.80 -14.94 -5.14
N ASP A 108 22.89 -14.94 -6.09
CA ASP A 108 23.18 -14.96 -7.53
C ASP A 108 23.06 -13.56 -8.13
N LYS A 109 24.17 -12.83 -8.13
CA LYS A 109 24.26 -11.48 -8.71
C LYS A 109 23.94 -11.43 -10.21
N THR A 110 23.88 -12.59 -10.89
CA THR A 110 23.56 -12.65 -12.33
C THR A 110 22.06 -12.57 -12.59
N LYS A 111 21.21 -12.83 -11.55
CA LYS A 111 19.75 -12.73 -11.63
C LYS A 111 19.19 -11.40 -11.16
N GLY A 112 20.06 -10.43 -10.90
CA GLY A 112 19.69 -9.11 -10.38
C GLY A 112 19.28 -9.20 -8.91
N ALA A 113 20.07 -8.61 -8.01
CA ALA A 113 19.56 -8.26 -6.70
C ALA A 113 18.36 -7.31 -6.95
N SER A 114 17.18 -7.62 -6.43
CA SER A 114 16.13 -6.62 -6.40
C SER A 114 16.64 -5.50 -5.51
N ASP A 115 16.87 -4.31 -6.09
CA ASP A 115 17.20 -3.15 -5.29
C ASP A 115 16.05 -2.94 -4.28
N PRO A 116 16.37 -2.63 -3.01
CA PRO A 116 15.34 -2.39 -2.03
C PRO A 116 14.46 -1.23 -2.51
N LEU A 117 13.15 -1.48 -2.64
CA LEU A 117 12.21 -0.41 -2.96
C LEU A 117 12.07 0.46 -1.72
N PRO A 118 12.38 1.76 -1.81
CA PRO A 118 12.06 2.69 -0.73
C PRO A 118 10.55 2.69 -0.51
N MET A 119 10.15 2.82 0.75
CA MET A 119 8.73 2.88 1.11
C MET A 119 8.48 3.85 2.25
N PHE A 120 7.34 4.48 2.22
CA PHE A 120 6.80 5.12 3.41
C PHE A 120 6.17 4.08 4.31
N ARG A 121 6.45 4.20 5.60
CA ARG A 121 5.80 3.46 6.67
C ARG A 121 5.17 4.43 7.64
N LEU A 122 3.87 4.32 7.82
CA LEU A 122 3.12 5.04 8.84
C LEU A 122 2.69 4.08 9.92
N THR A 123 3.16 4.29 11.15
CA THR A 123 2.72 3.54 12.32
C THR A 123 1.81 4.42 13.16
N ILE A 124 0.63 3.92 13.49
CA ILE A 124 -0.36 4.62 14.33
C ILE A 124 -0.39 3.96 15.70
N LEU A 125 -0.03 4.71 16.74
CA LEU A 125 0.01 4.23 18.10
C LEU A 125 -1.05 4.92 18.96
N ASP A 126 -1.60 4.16 19.90
CA ASP A 126 -2.32 4.73 21.04
C ASP A 126 -1.32 5.36 22.02
N ARG A 127 -1.47 6.65 22.29
CA ARG A 127 -0.53 7.37 23.14
C ARG A 127 -0.51 6.85 24.57
N LYS A 128 -1.63 6.37 25.11
CA LYS A 128 -1.73 5.94 26.52
C LYS A 128 -1.13 4.56 26.74
N THR A 129 -1.38 3.65 25.82
CA THR A 129 -0.93 2.25 25.94
C THR A 129 0.38 1.96 25.24
N HIS A 130 0.78 2.84 24.30
CA HIS A 130 1.92 2.68 23.39
C HIS A 130 1.80 1.47 22.45
N TYR A 131 0.60 0.87 22.33
CA TYR A 131 0.38 -0.19 21.37
C TYR A 131 0.19 0.38 19.95
N ILE A 132 0.75 -0.33 18.99
CA ILE A 132 0.48 -0.07 17.58
C ILE A 132 -0.95 -0.51 17.30
N LEU A 133 -1.78 0.44 16.90
CA LEU A 133 -3.16 0.22 16.50
C LEU A 133 -3.26 -0.18 15.03
N TRP A 134 -2.43 0.44 14.18
CA TRP A 134 -2.42 0.21 12.74
C TRP A 134 -1.07 0.55 12.13
N ALA A 135 -0.78 -0.05 10.98
CA ALA A 135 0.38 0.31 10.18
C ALA A 135 0.00 0.30 8.70
N LEU A 136 0.49 1.30 7.98
CA LEU A 136 0.33 1.46 6.54
C LEU A 136 1.71 1.55 5.89
N THR A 137 1.83 1.03 4.68
CA THR A 137 3.08 1.10 3.92
C THR A 137 2.77 1.38 2.46
N GLU A 138 3.52 2.32 1.85
CA GLU A 138 3.44 2.62 0.43
C GLU A 138 4.83 2.56 -0.20
N SER A 139 4.99 1.69 -1.18
CA SER A 139 6.25 1.55 -1.92
C SER A 139 6.41 2.69 -2.92
N ILE A 140 7.64 3.18 -3.05
CA ILE A 140 7.99 4.21 -4.02
C ILE A 140 8.62 3.53 -5.22
N GLU A 141 7.98 3.61 -6.37
CA GLU A 141 8.49 3.03 -7.60
C GLU A 141 9.82 3.65 -8.02
N GLN A 142 10.73 2.80 -8.46
CA GLN A 142 12.01 3.25 -9.00
C GLN A 142 11.83 3.88 -10.38
N ALA A 143 12.75 4.76 -10.72
CA ALA A 143 12.79 5.42 -12.01
C ALA A 143 14.24 5.66 -12.46
N ASN A 144 14.43 6.02 -13.73
CA ASN A 144 15.76 6.35 -14.25
C ASN A 144 16.07 7.84 -14.20
N LEU A 145 15.06 8.67 -14.01
CA LEU A 145 15.17 10.13 -13.99
C LEU A 145 14.80 10.71 -12.64
N GLN A 146 15.60 11.64 -12.15
CA GLN A 146 15.38 12.34 -10.88
C GLN A 146 13.95 12.88 -10.75
N LYS A 147 13.45 13.55 -11.79
CA LYS A 147 12.09 14.11 -11.80
C LYS A 147 11.02 13.03 -11.61
N THR A 148 11.22 11.84 -12.17
CA THR A 148 10.26 10.74 -12.04
C THR A 148 10.36 10.10 -10.67
N HIS A 149 11.55 9.99 -10.08
CA HIS A 149 11.71 9.59 -8.68
C HIS A 149 10.94 10.51 -7.74
N ASP A 150 11.08 11.82 -7.93
CA ASP A 150 10.39 12.82 -7.11
C ASP A 150 8.86 12.75 -7.27
N LEU A 151 8.38 12.51 -8.49
CA LEU A 151 6.95 12.31 -8.76
C LEU A 151 6.42 11.04 -8.07
N ASN A 152 7.17 9.93 -8.16
CA ASN A 152 6.78 8.67 -7.52
C ASN A 152 6.78 8.78 -5.99
N PHE A 153 7.72 9.54 -5.44
CA PHE A 153 7.76 9.88 -4.01
C PHE A 153 6.49 10.63 -3.57
N ASP A 154 6.13 11.69 -4.30
CA ASP A 154 4.94 12.49 -3.99
C ASP A 154 3.65 11.69 -4.17
N ASN A 155 3.58 10.82 -5.19
CA ASN A 155 2.44 9.93 -5.43
C ASN A 155 2.28 8.90 -4.29
N ALA A 156 3.36 8.23 -3.89
CA ALA A 156 3.31 7.26 -2.80
C ALA A 156 2.86 7.89 -1.48
N LEU A 157 3.35 9.10 -1.18
CA LEU A 157 2.90 9.83 0.00
C LEU A 157 1.42 10.22 -0.08
N GLY A 158 0.94 10.59 -1.27
CA GLY A 158 -0.48 10.85 -1.54
C GLY A 158 -1.36 9.61 -1.34
N LEU A 159 -0.92 8.44 -1.82
CA LEU A 159 -1.61 7.16 -1.62
C LEU A 159 -1.67 6.79 -0.14
N LEU A 160 -0.54 6.88 0.59
CA LEU A 160 -0.51 6.66 2.03
C LEU A 160 -1.53 7.53 2.78
N GLY A 161 -1.65 8.80 2.37
CA GLY A 161 -2.66 9.71 2.94
C GLY A 161 -4.09 9.31 2.59
N GLY A 162 -4.32 8.77 1.40
CA GLY A 162 -5.61 8.20 0.99
C GLY A 162 -5.99 7.00 1.87
N ASP A 163 -5.06 6.09 2.09
CA ASP A 163 -5.26 4.90 2.92
C ASP A 163 -5.49 5.25 4.39
N LEU A 164 -4.75 6.22 4.92
CA LEU A 164 -5.00 6.74 6.26
C LEU A 164 -6.44 7.25 6.41
N LYS A 165 -6.92 8.01 5.44
CA LYS A 165 -8.31 8.53 5.45
C LYS A 165 -9.33 7.40 5.38
N ALA A 166 -9.08 6.38 4.56
CA ALA A 166 -9.96 5.22 4.43
C ALA A 166 -10.06 4.43 5.74
N VAL A 167 -8.93 4.14 6.39
CA VAL A 167 -8.88 3.40 7.66
C VAL A 167 -9.58 4.17 8.78
N VAL A 168 -9.32 5.48 8.91
CA VAL A 168 -9.99 6.33 9.93
C VAL A 168 -11.49 6.40 9.70
N SER A 169 -11.93 6.48 8.43
CA SER A 169 -13.36 6.48 8.10
C SER A 169 -14.03 5.15 8.43
N ALA A 170 -13.35 4.02 8.16
CA ALA A 170 -13.86 2.69 8.52
C ALA A 170 -13.98 2.47 10.02
N ALA A 171 -13.12 3.11 10.82
CA ALA A 171 -13.18 3.05 12.29
C ALA A 171 -14.33 3.89 12.90
N ALA A 172 -14.94 4.77 12.13
CA ALA A 172 -16.02 5.66 12.61
C ALA A 172 -17.43 5.04 12.49
N HIS A 173 -17.53 3.85 11.90
CA HIS A 173 -18.76 3.07 11.72
C HIS A 173 -18.75 1.80 12.55
#